data_480536498cfad3ca5e4f8ca26e63048f
#
_entry.id   480536498cfad3ca5e4f8ca26e63048f
#
_cell.length_a   1.000
_cell.length_b   1.000
_cell.length_c   1.000
_cell.angle_alpha   90.00
_cell.angle_beta   90.00
_cell.angle_gamma   90.00
#
_symmetry.space_group_name_H-M   'P 1'
#
loop_
_entity.id
_entity.type
_entity.pdbx_description
1 polymer ?
#
loop_
_entity_poly.entity_id
_entity_poly.type
_entity_poly.pdbx_seq_one_letter_code
_entity_poly.pdbx_strand_id
1 'polypeptide(L)'
;MKILVLGGAGYIGSHTVYALLDAGHSVVVADNLLTGFRSAVHPEAKFYLGDIRDSQFLDDLFAREKVDVVIHFAACSLVGESVKDPLKYYDNNLYSTLVLLKVMKKHNVKKIIFSSSATVYGTPKELPITEETPIGGDPTEPTNPYGETKLAMEKMFKWVSNAHGLRYVSLRYFNACGAHESGRIGEAHNPESHLIPLILQVPGGKRPFISIFGGDYPTKDGTCVRDYIHVMDLAQAHILAAQYLLNGGASDIFNLGNGVGFTVKEVIDVARAVTGHPIPARMEDRRAGDPAQLIASSDKARSVLGWNPQHADLEEIVASAWKWHHTHPNGYEE
;
A
#
# COMPACT_ATOMS: atom_id res chain seq x y z
N MET A 1 -16.89 0.13 -15.89
CA MET A 1 -16.50 1.48 -15.48
C MET A 1 -15.12 1.82 -16.00
N LYS A 2 -14.84 3.13 -16.17
CA LYS A 2 -13.50 3.61 -16.53
C LYS A 2 -12.81 4.15 -15.28
N ILE A 3 -11.70 3.55 -14.90
CA ILE A 3 -10.98 3.84 -13.65
C ILE A 3 -9.62 4.46 -13.98
N LEU A 4 -9.31 5.59 -13.35
CA LEU A 4 -7.98 6.18 -13.37
C LEU A 4 -7.18 5.70 -12.16
N VAL A 5 -6.07 5.02 -12.41
CA VAL A 5 -5.15 4.56 -11.37
C VAL A 5 -3.90 5.45 -11.39
N LEU A 6 -3.76 6.30 -10.38
CA LEU A 6 -2.59 7.14 -10.17
C LEU A 6 -1.55 6.36 -9.36
N GLY A 7 -0.33 6.23 -9.87
CA GLY A 7 0.67 5.34 -9.29
C GLY A 7 0.49 3.88 -9.72
N GLY A 8 -0.12 3.65 -10.88
CA GLY A 8 -0.43 2.30 -11.38
C GLY A 8 0.76 1.52 -11.94
N ALA A 9 1.95 2.12 -11.98
CA ALA A 9 3.21 1.44 -12.31
C ALA A 9 3.99 0.98 -11.07
N GLY A 10 3.53 1.36 -9.85
CA GLY A 10 4.09 0.92 -8.58
C GLY A 10 3.61 -0.48 -8.19
N TYR A 11 4.13 -1.01 -7.09
CA TYR A 11 3.85 -2.37 -6.61
C TYR A 11 2.35 -2.66 -6.45
N ILE A 12 1.67 -1.99 -5.53
CA ILE A 12 0.24 -2.25 -5.26
C ILE A 12 -0.62 -1.78 -6.44
N GLY A 13 -0.23 -0.65 -7.07
CA GLY A 13 -0.95 -0.08 -8.21
C GLY A 13 -1.00 -1.03 -9.40
N SER A 14 0.12 -1.65 -9.78
CA SER A 14 0.16 -2.59 -10.92
C SER A 14 -0.69 -3.84 -10.67
N HIS A 15 -0.63 -4.43 -9.46
CA HIS A 15 -1.50 -5.56 -9.10
C HIS A 15 -2.98 -5.19 -9.14
N THR A 16 -3.32 -3.97 -8.69
CA THR A 16 -4.71 -3.47 -8.80
C THR A 16 -5.12 -3.24 -10.26
N VAL A 17 -4.22 -2.78 -11.13
CA VAL A 17 -4.48 -2.63 -12.57
C VAL A 17 -4.81 -3.98 -13.21
N TYR A 18 -4.02 -5.03 -12.92
CA TYR A 18 -4.29 -6.39 -13.40
C TYR A 18 -5.66 -6.87 -12.92
N ALA A 19 -5.94 -6.80 -11.63
CA ALA A 19 -7.22 -7.24 -11.06
C ALA A 19 -8.43 -6.46 -11.60
N LEU A 20 -8.28 -5.17 -11.89
CA LEU A 20 -9.33 -4.35 -12.50
C LEU A 20 -9.64 -4.77 -13.94
N LEU A 21 -8.63 -5.08 -14.73
CA LEU A 21 -8.78 -5.56 -16.11
C LEU A 21 -9.41 -6.94 -16.12
N ASP A 22 -8.98 -7.86 -15.26
CA ASP A 22 -9.57 -9.20 -15.11
C ASP A 22 -11.04 -9.13 -14.69
N ALA A 23 -11.42 -8.10 -13.91
CA ALA A 23 -12.82 -7.82 -13.56
C ALA A 23 -13.60 -7.10 -14.68
N GLY A 24 -13.04 -6.92 -15.87
CA GLY A 24 -13.69 -6.35 -17.05
C GLY A 24 -13.83 -4.82 -17.00
N HIS A 25 -12.99 -4.11 -16.25
CA HIS A 25 -13.01 -2.66 -16.20
C HIS A 25 -12.05 -2.05 -17.25
N SER A 26 -12.36 -0.82 -17.68
CA SER A 26 -11.45 -0.03 -18.52
C SER A 26 -10.51 0.75 -17.60
N VAL A 27 -9.21 0.57 -17.76
CA VAL A 27 -8.20 1.13 -16.87
C VAL A 27 -7.31 2.12 -17.61
N VAL A 28 -7.17 3.29 -17.00
CA VAL A 28 -6.19 4.32 -17.38
C VAL A 28 -5.18 4.43 -16.25
N VAL A 29 -3.92 4.40 -16.56
CA VAL A 29 -2.80 4.54 -15.61
C VAL A 29 -2.10 5.86 -15.85
N ALA A 30 -1.85 6.64 -14.80
CA ALA A 30 -0.93 7.77 -14.83
C ALA A 30 0.15 7.58 -13.77
N ASP A 31 1.41 7.69 -14.17
CA ASP A 31 2.57 7.48 -13.31
C ASP A 31 3.76 8.30 -13.85
N ASN A 32 4.61 8.79 -12.97
CA ASN A 32 5.83 9.51 -13.36
C ASN A 32 7.07 8.60 -13.38
N LEU A 33 6.89 7.32 -13.04
CA LEU A 33 7.95 6.29 -12.97
C LEU A 33 9.09 6.62 -12.01
N LEU A 34 8.84 7.47 -10.99
CA LEU A 34 9.84 7.81 -9.97
C LEU A 34 10.28 6.55 -9.17
N THR A 35 9.31 5.70 -8.84
CA THR A 35 9.52 4.43 -8.11
C THR A 35 8.80 3.26 -8.76
N GLY A 36 7.97 3.52 -9.75
CA GLY A 36 7.25 2.53 -10.54
C GLY A 36 8.02 2.16 -11.81
N PHE A 37 7.57 1.09 -12.47
CA PHE A 37 8.21 0.52 -13.66
C PHE A 37 7.20 0.47 -14.81
N ARG A 38 7.62 0.94 -16.00
CA ARG A 38 6.74 0.89 -17.18
C ARG A 38 6.33 -0.54 -17.53
N SER A 39 7.25 -1.49 -17.37
CA SER A 39 7.05 -2.92 -17.60
C SER A 39 6.09 -3.59 -16.60
N ALA A 40 5.81 -2.97 -15.44
CA ALA A 40 4.78 -3.44 -14.50
C ALA A 40 3.35 -3.11 -14.94
N VAL A 41 3.17 -2.16 -15.86
CA VAL A 41 1.83 -1.75 -16.33
C VAL A 41 1.29 -2.77 -17.34
N HIS A 42 0.08 -3.27 -17.07
CA HIS A 42 -0.58 -4.22 -17.96
C HIS A 42 -0.73 -3.66 -19.40
N PRO A 43 -0.44 -4.45 -20.46
CA PRO A 43 -0.47 -3.97 -21.85
C PRO A 43 -1.83 -3.39 -22.30
N GLU A 44 -2.93 -3.89 -21.76
CA GLU A 44 -4.28 -3.40 -22.08
C GLU A 44 -4.65 -2.11 -21.34
N ALA A 45 -3.91 -1.72 -20.30
CA ALA A 45 -4.13 -0.46 -19.63
C ALA A 45 -3.58 0.70 -20.47
N LYS A 46 -4.38 1.77 -20.59
CA LYS A 46 -3.92 2.98 -21.26
C LYS A 46 -2.98 3.76 -20.34
N PHE A 47 -1.74 3.91 -20.73
CA PHE A 47 -0.70 4.52 -19.90
C PHE A 47 -0.39 5.96 -20.31
N TYR A 48 -0.28 6.85 -19.33
CA TYR A 48 0.16 8.24 -19.44
C TYR A 48 1.34 8.49 -18.53
N LEU A 49 2.48 8.85 -19.12
CA LEU A 49 3.65 9.30 -18.38
C LEU A 49 3.47 10.75 -17.96
N GLY A 50 3.49 11.03 -16.66
CA GLY A 50 3.37 12.39 -16.14
C GLY A 50 3.28 12.45 -14.62
N ASP A 51 3.51 13.63 -14.09
CA ASP A 51 3.51 13.90 -12.66
C ASP A 51 2.17 14.51 -12.23
N ILE A 52 1.57 13.97 -11.18
CA ILE A 52 0.29 14.48 -10.66
C ILE A 52 0.39 15.83 -9.95
N ARG A 53 1.60 16.37 -9.76
CA ARG A 53 1.84 17.75 -9.34
C ARG A 53 1.69 18.74 -10.51
N ASP A 54 1.72 18.26 -11.75
CA ASP A 54 1.46 19.08 -12.94
C ASP A 54 -0.05 19.17 -13.19
N SER A 55 -0.59 20.35 -12.90
CA SER A 55 -2.02 20.62 -13.06
C SER A 55 -2.48 20.58 -14.51
N GLN A 56 -1.63 20.97 -15.47
CA GLN A 56 -1.97 20.92 -16.90
C GLN A 56 -2.03 19.47 -17.40
N PHE A 57 -1.05 18.64 -17.01
CA PHE A 57 -1.06 17.21 -17.31
C PHE A 57 -2.34 16.53 -16.83
N LEU A 58 -2.72 16.77 -15.57
CA LEU A 58 -3.97 16.19 -15.03
C LEU A 58 -5.21 16.75 -15.74
N ASP A 59 -5.26 18.05 -16.01
CA ASP A 59 -6.39 18.66 -16.71
C ASP A 59 -6.62 18.04 -18.09
N ASP A 60 -5.57 17.90 -18.86
CA ASP A 60 -5.61 17.26 -20.20
C ASP A 60 -6.01 15.78 -20.11
N LEU A 61 -5.50 15.07 -19.10
CA LEU A 61 -5.84 13.67 -18.85
C LEU A 61 -7.32 13.48 -18.55
N PHE A 62 -7.87 14.27 -17.62
CA PHE A 62 -9.28 14.18 -17.24
C PHE A 62 -10.22 14.63 -18.37
N ALA A 63 -9.84 15.65 -19.14
CA ALA A 63 -10.61 16.08 -20.32
C ALA A 63 -10.70 14.97 -21.37
N ARG A 64 -9.60 14.25 -21.59
CA ARG A 64 -9.49 13.19 -22.61
C ARG A 64 -10.18 11.89 -22.21
N GLU A 65 -9.99 11.45 -20.95
CA GLU A 65 -10.37 10.09 -20.53
C GLU A 65 -11.77 9.97 -19.94
N LYS A 66 -12.34 11.02 -19.38
CA LYS A 66 -13.70 11.03 -18.78
C LYS A 66 -13.90 9.85 -17.82
N VAL A 67 -13.12 9.82 -16.75
CA VAL A 67 -13.09 8.72 -15.79
C VAL A 67 -14.28 8.76 -14.81
N ASP A 68 -14.74 7.60 -14.36
CA ASP A 68 -15.84 7.46 -13.40
C ASP A 68 -15.35 7.58 -11.95
N VAL A 69 -14.12 7.09 -11.69
CA VAL A 69 -13.52 7.00 -10.36
C VAL A 69 -12.00 7.04 -10.44
N VAL A 70 -11.37 7.60 -9.43
CA VAL A 70 -9.91 7.63 -9.27
C VAL A 70 -9.50 6.66 -8.18
N ILE A 71 -8.45 5.87 -8.39
CA ILE A 71 -7.73 5.14 -7.36
C ILE A 71 -6.34 5.79 -7.24
N HIS A 72 -6.01 6.24 -6.03
CA HIS A 72 -4.83 7.06 -5.78
C HIS A 72 -3.80 6.31 -4.94
N PHE A 73 -2.80 5.72 -5.60
CA PHE A 73 -1.61 5.10 -4.98
C PHE A 73 -0.41 6.03 -4.98
N ALA A 74 -0.32 6.95 -5.94
CA ALA A 74 0.87 7.79 -6.15
C ALA A 74 1.25 8.56 -4.90
N ALA A 75 2.35 8.15 -4.25
CA ALA A 75 2.90 8.77 -3.06
C ALA A 75 4.32 8.27 -2.80
N CYS A 76 5.18 9.08 -2.19
CA CYS A 76 6.37 8.59 -1.52
C CYS A 76 5.97 7.85 -0.24
N SER A 77 6.54 6.67 0.03
CA SER A 77 6.09 5.74 1.08
C SER A 77 7.18 5.25 2.03
N LEU A 78 8.44 5.65 1.85
CA LEU A 78 9.56 5.19 2.67
C LEU A 78 9.63 5.96 3.99
N VAL A 79 9.20 5.31 5.10
CA VAL A 79 9.17 5.92 6.44
C VAL A 79 10.52 6.51 6.83
N GLY A 80 11.61 5.75 6.67
CA GLY A 80 12.95 6.21 7.05
C GLY A 80 13.46 7.39 6.19
N GLU A 81 13.05 7.47 4.92
CA GLU A 81 13.35 8.63 4.06
C GLU A 81 12.55 9.85 4.49
N SER A 82 11.27 9.67 4.86
CA SER A 82 10.41 10.78 5.26
C SER A 82 10.95 11.57 6.45
N VAL A 83 11.62 10.88 7.38
CA VAL A 83 12.26 11.53 8.53
C VAL A 83 13.49 12.35 8.12
N LYS A 84 14.20 11.92 7.08
CA LYS A 84 15.41 12.60 6.59
C LYS A 84 15.09 13.76 5.64
N ASP A 85 14.04 13.60 4.84
CA ASP A 85 13.60 14.61 3.86
C ASP A 85 12.07 14.79 3.91
N PRO A 86 11.53 15.43 4.95
CA PRO A 86 10.09 15.62 5.10
C PRO A 86 9.50 16.53 4.01
N LEU A 87 10.24 17.49 3.49
CA LEU A 87 9.74 18.41 2.47
C LEU A 87 9.41 17.70 1.16
N LYS A 88 10.20 16.70 0.77
CA LYS A 88 9.89 15.81 -0.36
C LYS A 88 8.52 15.15 -0.19
N TYR A 89 8.19 14.70 1.02
CA TYR A 89 6.91 14.05 1.33
C TYR A 89 5.73 15.03 1.31
N TYR A 90 5.90 16.23 1.85
CA TYR A 90 4.85 17.24 1.75
C TYR A 90 4.60 17.68 0.31
N ASP A 91 5.65 17.91 -0.48
CA ASP A 91 5.52 18.27 -1.89
C ASP A 91 4.89 17.12 -2.71
N ASN A 92 5.46 15.92 -2.59
CA ASN A 92 4.99 14.79 -3.39
C ASN A 92 3.61 14.29 -2.98
N ASN A 93 3.30 14.20 -1.68
CA ASN A 93 2.05 13.59 -1.21
C ASN A 93 0.93 14.63 -1.05
N LEU A 94 1.17 15.74 -0.34
CA LEU A 94 0.12 16.72 -0.06
C LEU A 94 -0.13 17.67 -1.22
N TYR A 95 0.92 18.25 -1.80
CA TYR A 95 0.74 19.18 -2.91
C TYR A 95 0.14 18.49 -4.13
N SER A 96 0.59 17.29 -4.48
CA SER A 96 0.01 16.52 -5.57
C SER A 96 -1.47 16.22 -5.34
N THR A 97 -1.85 15.84 -4.12
CA THR A 97 -3.25 15.59 -3.75
C THR A 97 -4.09 16.87 -3.85
N LEU A 98 -3.53 18.01 -3.45
CA LEU A 98 -4.22 19.30 -3.61
C LEU A 98 -4.49 19.63 -5.09
N VAL A 99 -3.49 19.42 -5.97
CA VAL A 99 -3.63 19.59 -7.41
C VAL A 99 -4.69 18.65 -7.97
N LEU A 100 -4.62 17.36 -7.62
CA LEU A 100 -5.60 16.35 -8.03
C LEU A 100 -7.03 16.75 -7.66
N LEU A 101 -7.26 17.15 -6.42
CA LEU A 101 -8.60 17.55 -5.94
C LEU A 101 -9.17 18.78 -6.68
N LYS A 102 -8.32 19.76 -7.03
CA LYS A 102 -8.71 20.91 -7.85
C LYS A 102 -9.14 20.46 -9.25
N VAL A 103 -8.39 19.56 -9.88
CA VAL A 103 -8.71 19.06 -11.22
C VAL A 103 -9.94 18.16 -11.20
N MET A 104 -10.07 17.24 -10.23
CA MET A 104 -11.27 16.43 -10.04
C MET A 104 -12.53 17.30 -9.90
N LYS A 105 -12.45 18.38 -9.09
CA LYS A 105 -13.55 19.33 -8.95
C LYS A 105 -13.90 20.01 -10.28
N LYS A 106 -12.89 20.48 -11.04
CA LYS A 106 -13.07 21.13 -12.35
C LYS A 106 -13.79 20.21 -13.35
N HIS A 107 -13.43 18.93 -13.38
CA HIS A 107 -14.00 17.93 -14.30
C HIS A 107 -15.21 17.20 -13.73
N ASN A 108 -15.73 17.59 -12.55
CA ASN A 108 -16.87 16.98 -11.88
C ASN A 108 -16.71 15.48 -11.60
N VAL A 109 -15.47 15.01 -11.41
CA VAL A 109 -15.17 13.64 -10.95
C VAL A 109 -15.23 13.63 -9.43
N LYS A 110 -16.19 12.89 -8.88
CA LYS A 110 -16.58 12.97 -7.46
C LYS A 110 -16.28 11.71 -6.65
N LYS A 111 -15.54 10.76 -7.19
CA LYS A 111 -15.27 9.51 -6.48
C LYS A 111 -13.78 9.21 -6.48
N ILE A 112 -13.24 8.91 -5.29
CA ILE A 112 -11.84 8.57 -5.11
C ILE A 112 -11.67 7.47 -4.07
N ILE A 113 -10.84 6.47 -4.39
CA ILE A 113 -10.32 5.50 -3.44
C ILE A 113 -8.87 5.88 -3.14
N PHE A 114 -8.55 5.97 -1.88
CA PHE A 114 -7.23 6.41 -1.43
C PHE A 114 -6.48 5.29 -0.71
N SER A 115 -5.29 5.03 -1.18
CA SER A 115 -4.27 4.21 -0.53
C SER A 115 -3.76 4.93 0.71
N SER A 116 -4.40 4.71 1.86
CA SER A 116 -3.95 5.19 3.16
C SER A 116 -3.00 4.18 3.81
N SER A 117 -2.72 4.31 5.08
CA SER A 117 -1.75 3.49 5.78
C SER A 117 -2.09 3.35 7.26
N ALA A 118 -1.74 2.21 7.85
CA ALA A 118 -1.77 2.01 9.29
C ALA A 118 -0.86 2.98 10.08
N THR A 119 0.13 3.59 9.41
CA THR A 119 1.02 4.59 10.04
C THR A 119 0.29 5.81 10.58
N VAL A 120 -0.96 6.07 10.14
CA VAL A 120 -1.81 7.14 10.67
C VAL A 120 -2.18 6.93 12.14
N TYR A 121 -2.13 5.69 12.65
CA TYR A 121 -2.45 5.36 14.04
C TYR A 121 -1.31 5.59 15.02
N GLY A 122 -0.08 5.79 14.52
CA GLY A 122 1.09 5.91 15.38
C GLY A 122 1.35 4.64 16.19
N THR A 123 1.41 4.76 17.52
CA THR A 123 1.61 3.64 18.46
C THR A 123 0.32 3.43 19.28
N PRO A 124 -0.63 2.62 18.80
CA PRO A 124 -1.90 2.39 19.48
C PRO A 124 -1.70 1.63 20.80
N LYS A 125 -2.53 1.95 21.79
CA LYS A 125 -2.51 1.29 23.12
C LYS A 125 -3.27 -0.03 23.12
N GLU A 126 -4.27 -0.16 22.25
CA GLU A 126 -5.18 -1.29 22.21
C GLU A 126 -5.06 -2.04 20.89
N LEU A 127 -5.20 -3.34 20.93
CA LEU A 127 -5.16 -4.25 19.79
C LEU A 127 -6.38 -5.18 19.86
N PRO A 128 -6.93 -5.59 18.70
CA PRO A 128 -6.54 -5.16 17.36
C PRO A 128 -6.93 -3.70 17.08
N ILE A 129 -6.20 -3.06 16.15
CA ILE A 129 -6.48 -1.68 15.71
C ILE A 129 -7.77 -1.67 14.90
N THR A 130 -8.73 -0.84 15.29
CA THR A 130 -9.99 -0.61 14.57
C THR A 130 -10.03 0.79 13.98
N GLU A 131 -11.02 1.09 13.15
CA GLU A 131 -11.22 2.44 12.61
C GLU A 131 -11.61 3.45 13.69
N GLU A 132 -12.11 2.97 14.84
CA GLU A 132 -12.46 3.77 16.03
C GLU A 132 -11.24 4.08 16.91
N THR A 133 -10.10 3.43 16.65
CA THR A 133 -8.85 3.72 17.38
C THR A 133 -8.52 5.19 17.23
N PRO A 134 -8.33 5.93 18.34
CA PRO A 134 -8.10 7.36 18.31
C PRO A 134 -6.89 7.74 17.46
N ILE A 135 -7.01 8.81 16.68
CA ILE A 135 -5.95 9.42 15.91
C ILE A 135 -5.77 10.86 16.41
N GLY A 136 -4.55 11.22 16.66
CA GLY A 136 -4.20 12.54 17.24
C GLY A 136 -4.22 12.52 18.77
N GLY A 137 -3.16 12.99 19.34
CA GLY A 137 -2.89 12.94 20.76
C GLY A 137 -1.95 11.79 21.16
N ASP A 138 -0.98 12.08 22.04
CA ASP A 138 0.00 11.11 22.53
C ASP A 138 -0.71 9.88 23.16
N PRO A 139 -0.40 8.66 22.72
CA PRO A 139 0.63 8.22 21.77
C PRO A 139 0.08 7.88 20.35
N THR A 140 -1.09 8.35 19.96
CA THR A 140 -1.78 7.96 18.73
C THR A 140 -1.60 8.95 17.56
N GLU A 141 -0.59 9.81 17.63
CA GLU A 141 -0.16 10.62 16.50
C GLU A 141 0.75 9.81 15.57
N PRO A 142 0.72 10.08 14.25
CA PRO A 142 1.72 9.53 13.36
C PRO A 142 3.13 9.83 13.86
N THR A 143 3.98 8.82 13.86
CA THR A 143 5.35 8.94 14.43
C THR A 143 6.38 9.43 13.41
N ASN A 144 5.94 9.73 12.18
CA ASN A 144 6.82 10.10 11.08
C ASN A 144 6.09 10.92 10.02
N PRO A 145 6.82 11.72 9.21
CA PRO A 145 6.22 12.58 8.18
C PRO A 145 5.40 11.84 7.11
N TYR A 146 5.75 10.59 6.78
CA TYR A 146 4.92 9.80 5.87
C TYR A 146 3.51 9.57 6.44
N GLY A 147 3.41 9.10 7.68
CA GLY A 147 2.13 8.92 8.37
C GLY A 147 1.35 10.23 8.49
N GLU A 148 2.03 11.35 8.80
CA GLU A 148 1.44 12.67 8.83
C GLU A 148 0.84 13.06 7.47
N THR A 149 1.57 12.84 6.37
CA THR A 149 1.03 13.16 5.04
C THR A 149 -0.20 12.32 4.72
N LYS A 150 -0.22 11.02 5.04
CA LYS A 150 -1.39 10.15 4.83
C LYS A 150 -2.60 10.63 5.61
N LEU A 151 -2.42 10.97 6.90
CA LEU A 151 -3.49 11.51 7.73
C LEU A 151 -3.99 12.88 7.22
N ALA A 152 -3.08 13.76 6.81
CA ALA A 152 -3.46 15.05 6.25
C ALA A 152 -4.25 14.89 4.95
N MET A 153 -3.89 13.95 4.07
CA MET A 153 -4.65 13.64 2.85
C MET A 153 -6.07 13.15 3.17
N GLU A 154 -6.26 12.26 4.16
CA GLU A 154 -7.60 11.85 4.62
C GLU A 154 -8.42 13.05 5.10
N LYS A 155 -7.81 13.97 5.87
CA LYS A 155 -8.46 15.20 6.30
C LYS A 155 -8.84 16.10 5.12
N MET A 156 -8.00 16.19 4.09
CA MET A 156 -8.32 16.93 2.85
C MET A 156 -9.54 16.32 2.16
N PHE A 157 -9.61 15.01 1.99
CA PHE A 157 -10.77 14.33 1.40
C PHE A 157 -12.04 14.59 2.20
N LYS A 158 -11.98 14.48 3.53
CA LYS A 158 -13.13 14.77 4.42
C LYS A 158 -13.68 16.18 4.21
N TRP A 159 -12.82 17.20 4.21
CA TRP A 159 -13.26 18.59 4.05
C TRP A 159 -13.76 18.91 2.63
N VAL A 160 -13.12 18.33 1.61
CA VAL A 160 -13.58 18.47 0.22
C VAL A 160 -14.90 17.71 0.00
N SER A 161 -15.09 16.57 0.66
CA SER A 161 -16.36 15.86 0.68
C SER A 161 -17.50 16.74 1.23
N ASN A 162 -17.28 17.33 2.39
CA ASN A 162 -18.28 18.20 3.03
C ASN A 162 -18.62 19.44 2.19
N ALA A 163 -17.60 20.07 1.58
CA ALA A 163 -17.77 21.32 0.86
C ALA A 163 -18.24 21.16 -0.60
N HIS A 164 -17.87 20.06 -1.25
CA HIS A 164 -18.04 19.90 -2.71
C HIS A 164 -18.66 18.55 -3.13
N GLY A 165 -19.08 17.73 -2.18
CA GLY A 165 -19.74 16.45 -2.46
C GLY A 165 -18.81 15.39 -3.06
N LEU A 166 -17.51 15.46 -2.80
CA LEU A 166 -16.57 14.38 -3.08
C LEU A 166 -16.98 13.16 -2.25
N ARG A 167 -16.99 11.98 -2.83
CA ARG A 167 -17.12 10.71 -2.11
C ARG A 167 -15.79 10.00 -2.13
N TYR A 168 -15.33 9.56 -0.97
CA TYR A 168 -14.03 8.89 -0.84
C TYR A 168 -14.12 7.63 0.00
N VAL A 169 -13.24 6.70 -0.29
CA VAL A 169 -12.91 5.59 0.60
C VAL A 169 -11.41 5.64 0.85
N SER A 170 -11.01 5.71 2.13
CA SER A 170 -9.62 5.55 2.54
C SER A 170 -9.40 4.14 3.03
N LEU A 171 -8.45 3.41 2.42
CA LEU A 171 -8.08 2.06 2.80
C LEU A 171 -6.77 2.12 3.58
N ARG A 172 -6.83 1.87 4.90
CA ARG A 172 -5.68 1.82 5.79
C ARG A 172 -5.18 0.40 5.89
N TYR A 173 -4.11 0.09 5.21
CA TYR A 173 -3.54 -1.25 5.25
C TYR A 173 -2.16 -1.28 5.89
N PHE A 174 -1.76 -2.48 6.27
CA PHE A 174 -0.57 -2.77 7.03
C PHE A 174 0.56 -3.16 6.07
N ASN A 175 1.13 -4.35 6.18
CA ASN A 175 2.26 -4.71 5.32
C ASN A 175 1.77 -5.45 4.07
N ALA A 176 1.71 -4.75 2.94
CA ALA A 176 1.47 -5.38 1.65
C ALA A 176 2.63 -6.32 1.30
N CYS A 177 2.32 -7.50 0.78
CA CYS A 177 3.32 -8.52 0.47
C CYS A 177 2.81 -9.49 -0.60
N GLY A 178 3.68 -10.38 -1.07
CA GLY A 178 3.34 -11.34 -2.10
C GLY A 178 3.53 -10.79 -3.51
N ALA A 179 3.14 -11.58 -4.50
CA ALA A 179 3.22 -11.25 -5.91
C ALA A 179 2.06 -11.88 -6.69
N HIS A 180 1.82 -11.41 -7.89
CA HIS A 180 0.81 -11.95 -8.78
C HIS A 180 1.14 -13.40 -9.17
N GLU A 181 0.13 -14.27 -9.22
CA GLU A 181 0.29 -15.70 -9.52
C GLU A 181 0.98 -15.98 -10.87
N SER A 182 0.79 -15.09 -11.86
CA SER A 182 1.45 -15.20 -13.16
C SER A 182 2.97 -15.08 -13.09
N GLY A 183 3.53 -14.53 -12.00
CA GLY A 183 4.94 -14.20 -11.89
C GLY A 183 5.42 -13.07 -12.82
N ARG A 184 4.51 -12.30 -13.43
CA ARG A 184 4.87 -11.17 -14.32
C ARG A 184 5.10 -9.87 -13.58
N ILE A 185 4.45 -9.70 -12.43
CA ILE A 185 4.56 -8.51 -11.59
C ILE A 185 4.76 -8.91 -10.13
N GLY A 186 5.54 -8.11 -9.42
CA GLY A 186 5.86 -8.29 -8.01
C GLY A 186 6.48 -7.04 -7.41
N GLU A 187 7.01 -7.16 -6.21
CA GLU A 187 7.61 -6.05 -5.48
C GLU A 187 9.06 -5.82 -5.92
N ALA A 188 9.37 -4.58 -6.33
CA ALA A 188 10.72 -4.18 -6.73
C ALA A 188 10.98 -2.73 -6.34
N HIS A 189 11.32 -2.50 -5.08
CA HIS A 189 11.70 -1.18 -4.58
C HIS A 189 13.21 -0.97 -4.63
N ASN A 190 13.62 0.26 -4.88
CA ASN A 190 15.01 0.67 -4.80
C ASN A 190 15.12 2.04 -4.07
N PRO A 191 15.66 2.07 -2.83
CA PRO A 191 16.09 0.93 -2.00
C PRO A 191 14.92 0.09 -1.49
N GLU A 192 15.15 -1.22 -1.27
CA GLU A 192 14.17 -2.10 -0.62
C GLU A 192 14.21 -1.93 0.89
N SER A 193 13.03 -1.89 1.52
CA SER A 193 12.88 -1.70 2.97
C SER A 193 11.90 -2.66 3.64
N HIS A 194 11.11 -3.41 2.85
CA HIS A 194 10.12 -4.34 3.38
C HIS A 194 10.73 -5.68 3.77
N LEU A 195 10.21 -6.27 4.84
CA LEU A 195 10.82 -7.43 5.48
C LEU A 195 10.90 -8.65 4.55
N ILE A 196 9.80 -9.04 3.90
CA ILE A 196 9.76 -10.26 3.06
C ILE A 196 10.74 -10.14 1.89
N PRO A 197 10.76 -9.09 1.07
CA PRO A 197 11.78 -8.93 0.05
C PRO A 197 13.22 -8.95 0.58
N LEU A 198 13.48 -8.29 1.73
CA LEU A 198 14.81 -8.30 2.35
C LEU A 198 15.24 -9.69 2.80
N ILE A 199 14.33 -10.50 3.34
CA ILE A 199 14.59 -11.91 3.68
C ILE A 199 14.93 -12.69 2.40
N LEU A 200 14.15 -12.51 1.34
CA LEU A 200 14.31 -13.22 0.06
C LEU A 200 15.57 -12.81 -0.72
N GLN A 201 16.14 -11.64 -0.43
CA GLN A 201 17.46 -11.24 -0.95
C GLN A 201 18.59 -12.15 -0.45
N VAL A 202 18.40 -12.86 0.67
CA VAL A 202 19.44 -13.79 1.20
C VAL A 202 19.54 -15.05 0.31
N PRO A 203 18.47 -15.83 0.06
CA PRO A 203 18.54 -16.94 -0.88
C PRO A 203 18.79 -16.48 -2.33
N GLY A 204 18.44 -15.24 -2.68
CA GLY A 204 18.79 -14.60 -3.95
C GLY A 204 20.25 -14.19 -4.09
N GLY A 205 21.09 -14.42 -3.07
CA GLY A 205 22.53 -14.14 -3.09
C GLY A 205 22.93 -12.66 -2.98
N LYS A 206 21.94 -11.76 -2.72
CA LYS A 206 22.18 -10.31 -2.62
C LYS A 206 22.57 -9.86 -1.21
N ARG A 207 22.29 -10.67 -0.20
CA ARG A 207 22.60 -10.42 1.20
C ARG A 207 23.20 -11.65 1.86
N PRO A 208 24.20 -11.50 2.75
CA PRO A 208 24.76 -12.64 3.50
C PRO A 208 23.86 -13.11 4.65
N PHE A 209 23.00 -12.25 5.17
CA PHE A 209 22.07 -12.52 6.28
C PHE A 209 20.95 -11.49 6.34
N ILE A 210 19.92 -11.79 7.12
CA ILE A 210 18.84 -10.84 7.50
C ILE A 210 19.07 -10.33 8.92
N SER A 211 18.88 -9.02 9.15
CA SER A 211 18.91 -8.42 10.49
C SER A 211 17.53 -8.47 11.14
N ILE A 212 17.47 -8.88 12.41
CA ILE A 212 16.29 -8.87 13.26
C ILE A 212 16.47 -7.73 14.27
N PHE A 213 15.64 -6.70 14.20
CA PHE A 213 15.76 -5.51 15.05
C PHE A 213 14.96 -5.67 16.35
N GLY A 214 15.66 -5.93 17.45
CA GLY A 214 15.08 -6.18 18.77
C GLY A 214 14.68 -7.65 18.97
N GLY A 215 15.11 -8.21 20.10
CA GLY A 215 14.82 -9.59 20.50
C GLY A 215 14.18 -9.68 21.88
N ASP A 216 13.72 -8.55 22.44
CA ASP A 216 13.24 -8.40 23.80
C ASP A 216 11.85 -7.70 23.88
N TYR A 217 11.09 -7.69 22.77
CA TYR A 217 9.71 -7.21 22.77
C TYR A 217 8.79 -8.15 23.57
N PRO A 218 7.70 -7.63 24.17
CA PRO A 218 6.73 -8.45 24.90
C PRO A 218 5.84 -9.26 23.94
N THR A 219 6.44 -10.14 23.17
CA THR A 219 5.83 -11.02 22.17
C THR A 219 6.27 -12.46 22.41
N LYS A 220 5.66 -13.42 21.73
CA LYS A 220 5.91 -14.85 21.96
C LYS A 220 7.37 -15.30 21.77
N ASP A 221 8.13 -14.60 20.93
CA ASP A 221 9.52 -14.94 20.62
C ASP A 221 10.50 -13.77 20.77
N GLY A 222 9.99 -12.64 21.28
CA GLY A 222 10.77 -11.43 21.54
C GLY A 222 10.93 -10.51 20.33
N THR A 223 10.43 -10.89 19.13
CA THR A 223 10.51 -10.04 17.91
C THR A 223 9.18 -9.36 17.62
N CYS A 224 9.20 -8.28 16.84
CA CYS A 224 7.99 -7.54 16.48
C CYS A 224 6.97 -8.42 15.75
N VAL A 225 5.68 -8.13 16.00
CA VAL A 225 4.55 -8.75 15.31
C VAL A 225 3.96 -7.77 14.30
N ARG A 226 3.75 -8.21 13.07
CA ARG A 226 3.13 -7.42 12.01
C ARG A 226 2.02 -8.21 11.31
N ASP A 227 1.04 -7.48 10.82
CA ASP A 227 -0.04 -8.00 9.98
C ASP A 227 0.38 -7.90 8.51
N TYR A 228 0.37 -9.03 7.80
CA TYR A 228 0.78 -9.15 6.41
C TYR A 228 -0.45 -9.43 5.54
N ILE A 229 -0.58 -8.67 4.44
CA ILE A 229 -1.71 -8.78 3.52
C ILE A 229 -1.18 -9.06 2.13
N HIS A 230 -1.71 -10.09 1.50
CA HIS A 230 -1.38 -10.37 0.12
C HIS A 230 -1.83 -9.22 -0.80
N VAL A 231 -0.97 -8.81 -1.70
CA VAL A 231 -1.20 -7.66 -2.58
C VAL A 231 -2.44 -7.85 -3.48
N MET A 232 -2.81 -9.09 -3.82
CA MET A 232 -4.05 -9.37 -4.58
C MET A 232 -5.31 -9.19 -3.74
N ASP A 233 -5.28 -9.48 -2.44
CA ASP A 233 -6.39 -9.18 -1.53
C ASP A 233 -6.56 -7.67 -1.34
N LEU A 234 -5.47 -6.90 -1.34
CA LEU A 234 -5.53 -5.44 -1.38
C LEU A 234 -6.14 -4.95 -2.70
N ALA A 235 -5.74 -5.52 -3.84
CA ALA A 235 -6.31 -5.18 -5.14
C ALA A 235 -7.83 -5.40 -5.16
N GLN A 236 -8.30 -6.54 -4.62
CA GLN A 236 -9.72 -6.82 -4.46
C GLN A 236 -10.43 -5.77 -3.61
N ALA A 237 -9.84 -5.36 -2.48
CA ALA A 237 -10.42 -4.33 -1.61
C ALA A 237 -10.61 -2.99 -2.35
N HIS A 238 -9.68 -2.59 -3.21
CA HIS A 238 -9.80 -1.38 -4.03
C HIS A 238 -10.93 -1.48 -5.05
N ILE A 239 -11.13 -2.65 -5.67
CA ILE A 239 -12.26 -2.91 -6.58
C ILE A 239 -13.59 -2.79 -5.83
N LEU A 240 -13.71 -3.46 -4.68
CA LEU A 240 -14.91 -3.41 -3.84
C LEU A 240 -15.23 -1.99 -3.36
N ALA A 241 -14.21 -1.23 -2.95
CA ALA A 241 -14.36 0.17 -2.56
C ALA A 241 -14.85 1.04 -3.73
N ALA A 242 -14.35 0.82 -4.95
CA ALA A 242 -14.82 1.50 -6.14
C ALA A 242 -16.30 1.18 -6.45
N GLN A 243 -16.67 -0.09 -6.39
CA GLN A 243 -18.04 -0.55 -6.58
C GLN A 243 -18.97 0.03 -5.49
N TYR A 244 -18.53 0.03 -4.23
CA TYR A 244 -19.25 0.63 -3.11
C TYR A 244 -19.60 2.10 -3.37
N LEU A 245 -18.63 2.92 -3.79
CA LEU A 245 -18.87 4.33 -4.10
C LEU A 245 -19.77 4.52 -5.34
N LEU A 246 -19.65 3.65 -6.34
CA LEU A 246 -20.49 3.71 -7.55
C LEU A 246 -21.94 3.35 -7.25
N ASN A 247 -22.17 2.41 -6.33
CA ASN A 247 -23.50 2.01 -5.85
C ASN A 247 -24.11 3.00 -4.85
N GLY A 248 -23.49 4.15 -4.64
CA GLY A 248 -24.03 5.22 -3.81
C GLY A 248 -23.55 5.20 -2.36
N GLY A 249 -22.57 4.36 -2.01
CA GLY A 249 -21.97 4.29 -0.69
C GLY A 249 -21.47 5.65 -0.19
N ALA A 250 -21.53 5.87 1.12
CA ALA A 250 -21.03 7.08 1.76
C ALA A 250 -19.51 7.11 1.81
N SER A 251 -18.94 8.32 2.02
CA SER A 251 -17.50 8.42 2.30
C SER A 251 -17.15 7.70 3.60
N ASP A 252 -16.12 6.88 3.59
CA ASP A 252 -15.74 6.06 4.74
C ASP A 252 -14.24 5.71 4.75
N ILE A 253 -13.80 5.09 5.86
CA ILE A 253 -12.46 4.61 6.10
C ILE A 253 -12.55 3.13 6.49
N PHE A 254 -11.67 2.30 5.96
CA PHE A 254 -11.61 0.87 6.26
C PHE A 254 -10.18 0.42 6.54
N ASN A 255 -10.00 -0.34 7.61
CA ASN A 255 -8.77 -1.08 7.86
C ASN A 255 -8.74 -2.36 7.04
N LEU A 256 -7.57 -2.67 6.49
CA LEU A 256 -7.32 -3.91 5.78
C LEU A 256 -6.13 -4.63 6.42
N GLY A 257 -6.40 -5.74 7.05
CA GLY A 257 -5.45 -6.65 7.66
C GLY A 257 -6.02 -8.06 7.72
N ASN A 258 -5.17 -9.05 7.84
CA ASN A 258 -5.62 -10.44 8.02
C ASN A 258 -6.15 -10.68 9.45
N GLY A 259 -5.84 -9.80 10.40
CA GLY A 259 -6.19 -9.94 11.81
C GLY A 259 -5.35 -10.98 12.54
N VAL A 260 -4.38 -11.57 11.84
CA VAL A 260 -3.40 -12.52 12.39
C VAL A 260 -2.02 -11.90 12.23
N GLY A 261 -1.33 -11.70 13.36
CA GLY A 261 0.02 -11.16 13.32
C GLY A 261 1.07 -12.26 13.30
N PHE A 262 2.14 -12.04 12.53
CA PHE A 262 3.29 -12.93 12.50
C PHE A 262 4.53 -12.20 13.03
N THR A 263 5.34 -12.90 13.81
CA THR A 263 6.62 -12.38 14.29
C THR A 263 7.65 -12.37 13.17
N VAL A 264 8.70 -11.55 13.33
CA VAL A 264 9.80 -11.53 12.35
C VAL A 264 10.46 -12.90 12.21
N LYS A 265 10.62 -13.64 13.31
CA LYS A 265 11.19 -14.99 13.28
C LYS A 265 10.30 -15.98 12.53
N GLU A 266 8.98 -15.95 12.72
CA GLU A 266 8.05 -16.80 11.97
C GLU A 266 8.13 -16.54 10.47
N VAL A 267 8.21 -15.29 10.04
CA VAL A 267 8.36 -14.96 8.62
C VAL A 267 9.68 -15.52 8.06
N ILE A 268 10.77 -15.44 8.83
CA ILE A 268 12.07 -16.02 8.44
C ILE A 268 11.98 -17.54 8.35
N ASP A 269 11.32 -18.21 9.31
CA ASP A 269 11.20 -19.67 9.32
C ASP A 269 10.35 -20.19 8.15
N VAL A 270 9.25 -19.50 7.82
CA VAL A 270 8.45 -19.79 6.62
C VAL A 270 9.29 -19.56 5.35
N ALA A 271 10.06 -18.49 5.28
CA ALA A 271 10.93 -18.24 4.13
C ALA A 271 12.02 -19.32 3.97
N ARG A 272 12.54 -19.85 5.06
CA ARG A 272 13.46 -21.01 5.04
C ARG A 272 12.81 -22.26 4.45
N ALA A 273 11.59 -22.54 4.90
CA ALA A 273 10.83 -23.69 4.40
C ALA A 273 10.52 -23.56 2.90
N VAL A 274 10.02 -22.39 2.47
CA VAL A 274 9.66 -22.11 1.07
C VAL A 274 10.85 -22.14 0.14
N THR A 275 11.98 -21.56 0.55
CA THR A 275 13.17 -21.41 -0.33
C THR A 275 14.12 -22.59 -0.26
N GLY A 276 14.03 -23.42 0.77
CA GLY A 276 15.03 -24.48 1.08
C GLY A 276 16.39 -23.92 1.49
N HIS A 277 16.50 -22.61 1.73
CA HIS A 277 17.76 -21.95 2.09
C HIS A 277 17.83 -21.69 3.60
N PRO A 278 19.00 -21.84 4.25
CA PRO A 278 19.12 -21.68 5.71
C PRO A 278 18.87 -20.25 6.23
N ILE A 279 18.91 -19.26 5.37
CA ILE A 279 18.69 -17.81 5.65
C ILE A 279 19.30 -17.42 7.00
N PRO A 280 20.62 -17.19 7.07
CA PRO A 280 21.28 -16.73 8.30
C PRO A 280 20.62 -15.44 8.81
N ALA A 281 20.41 -15.34 10.12
CA ALA A 281 19.82 -14.17 10.76
C ALA A 281 20.72 -13.65 11.88
N ARG A 282 20.76 -12.32 12.07
CA ARG A 282 21.49 -11.67 13.15
C ARG A 282 20.58 -10.75 13.93
N MET A 283 20.71 -10.81 15.26
CA MET A 283 19.99 -9.91 16.14
C MET A 283 20.74 -8.58 16.21
N GLU A 284 19.99 -7.49 16.05
CA GLU A 284 20.44 -6.10 16.15
C GLU A 284 19.62 -5.37 17.21
N ASP A 285 20.06 -4.20 17.64
CA ASP A 285 19.32 -3.34 18.56
C ASP A 285 17.94 -2.93 18.00
N ARG A 286 17.00 -2.60 18.87
CA ARG A 286 15.67 -2.11 18.45
C ARG A 286 15.79 -0.86 17.58
N ARG A 287 14.96 -0.77 16.56
CA ARG A 287 14.73 0.51 15.86
C ARG A 287 13.94 1.44 16.77
N ALA A 288 14.33 2.70 16.82
CA ALA A 288 13.59 3.71 17.57
C ALA A 288 12.17 3.87 16.98
N GLY A 289 11.16 3.85 17.86
CA GLY A 289 9.76 4.05 17.46
C GLY A 289 9.06 2.80 16.87
N ASP A 290 9.71 1.64 16.82
CA ASP A 290 9.05 0.40 16.36
C ASP A 290 8.12 -0.15 17.46
N PRO A 291 6.80 -0.24 17.23
CA PRO A 291 5.88 -0.85 18.18
C PRO A 291 6.04 -2.37 18.21
N ALA A 292 5.80 -2.97 19.39
CA ALA A 292 5.90 -4.42 19.54
C ALA A 292 4.94 -5.18 18.63
N GLN A 293 3.72 -4.67 18.44
CA GLN A 293 2.68 -5.32 17.65
C GLN A 293 1.85 -4.29 16.87
N LEU A 294 1.54 -4.62 15.62
CA LEU A 294 0.59 -3.90 14.78
C LEU A 294 -0.30 -4.91 14.06
N ILE A 295 -1.54 -5.06 14.52
CA ILE A 295 -2.53 -6.00 14.02
C ILE A 295 -3.85 -5.25 13.83
N ALA A 296 -4.48 -5.39 12.66
CA ALA A 296 -5.76 -4.76 12.35
C ALA A 296 -6.97 -5.64 12.69
N SER A 297 -8.11 -5.02 13.04
CA SER A 297 -9.42 -5.58 12.73
C SER A 297 -9.86 -5.08 11.37
N SER A 298 -10.35 -6.02 10.55
CA SER A 298 -10.95 -5.73 9.23
C SER A 298 -12.45 -6.02 9.21
N ASP A 299 -13.09 -6.13 10.37
CA ASP A 299 -14.50 -6.51 10.49
C ASP A 299 -15.43 -5.54 9.75
N LYS A 300 -15.10 -4.25 9.76
CA LYS A 300 -15.82 -3.23 9.02
C LYS A 300 -15.69 -3.42 7.50
N ALA A 301 -14.50 -3.67 6.98
CA ALA A 301 -14.29 -3.95 5.55
C ALA A 301 -15.03 -5.22 5.12
N ARG A 302 -15.02 -6.26 5.94
CA ARG A 302 -15.76 -7.51 5.70
C ARG A 302 -17.27 -7.28 5.67
N SER A 303 -17.82 -6.58 6.64
CA SER A 303 -19.27 -6.36 6.77
C SER A 303 -19.84 -5.36 5.77
N VAL A 304 -19.12 -4.28 5.46
CA VAL A 304 -19.60 -3.18 4.62
C VAL A 304 -19.24 -3.34 3.16
N LEU A 305 -17.99 -3.69 2.86
CA LEU A 305 -17.52 -3.87 1.49
C LEU A 305 -17.70 -5.31 0.99
N GLY A 306 -17.98 -6.28 1.88
CA GLY A 306 -17.96 -7.70 1.56
C GLY A 306 -16.55 -8.23 1.27
N TRP A 307 -15.51 -7.54 1.79
CA TRP A 307 -14.12 -7.94 1.57
C TRP A 307 -13.82 -9.28 2.24
N ASN A 308 -13.34 -10.23 1.47
CA ASN A 308 -13.00 -11.57 1.93
C ASN A 308 -11.64 -11.97 1.37
N PRO A 309 -10.53 -11.70 2.10
CA PRO A 309 -9.19 -12.06 1.66
C PRO A 309 -9.06 -13.56 1.42
N GLN A 310 -8.44 -13.93 0.30
CA GLN A 310 -8.30 -15.30 -0.13
C GLN A 310 -6.89 -15.85 0.12
N HIS A 311 -5.90 -14.98 0.33
CA HIS A 311 -4.47 -15.29 0.41
C HIS A 311 -3.92 -14.91 1.79
N ALA A 312 -4.56 -15.40 2.87
CA ALA A 312 -4.17 -15.07 4.24
C ALA A 312 -3.02 -15.93 4.80
N ASP A 313 -2.68 -17.02 4.11
CA ASP A 313 -1.62 -17.95 4.53
C ASP A 313 -0.24 -17.34 4.28
N LEU A 314 0.60 -17.33 5.33
CA LEU A 314 1.94 -16.73 5.24
C LEU A 314 2.86 -17.52 4.29
N GLU A 315 2.71 -18.85 4.21
CA GLU A 315 3.50 -19.69 3.30
C GLU A 315 3.16 -19.36 1.85
N GLU A 316 1.87 -19.20 1.51
CA GLU A 316 1.41 -18.79 0.19
C GLU A 316 1.95 -17.38 -0.18
N ILE A 317 1.86 -16.43 0.76
CA ILE A 317 2.40 -15.07 0.59
C ILE A 317 3.88 -15.12 0.25
N VAL A 318 4.68 -15.81 1.06
CA VAL A 318 6.13 -15.89 0.86
C VAL A 318 6.48 -16.67 -0.41
N ALA A 319 5.74 -17.73 -0.74
CA ALA A 319 5.97 -18.51 -1.95
C ALA A 319 5.70 -17.69 -3.22
N SER A 320 4.63 -16.88 -3.26
CA SER A 320 4.34 -16.00 -4.39
C SER A 320 5.43 -14.95 -4.56
N ALA A 321 5.88 -14.33 -3.46
CA ALA A 321 6.99 -13.37 -3.47
C ALA A 321 8.30 -14.02 -3.93
N TRP A 322 8.62 -15.24 -3.43
CA TRP A 322 9.81 -15.97 -3.85
C TRP A 322 9.80 -16.32 -5.33
N LYS A 323 8.67 -16.78 -5.86
CA LYS A 323 8.51 -17.03 -7.30
C LYS A 323 8.90 -15.81 -8.13
N TRP A 324 8.43 -14.62 -7.75
CA TRP A 324 8.78 -13.37 -8.41
C TRP A 324 10.27 -13.06 -8.29
N HIS A 325 10.81 -12.98 -7.07
CA HIS A 325 12.21 -12.61 -6.85
C HIS A 325 13.22 -13.59 -7.45
N HIS A 326 12.87 -14.87 -7.51
CA HIS A 326 13.72 -15.90 -8.09
C HIS A 326 13.77 -15.81 -9.62
N THR A 327 12.65 -15.47 -10.25
CA THR A 327 12.58 -15.31 -11.73
C THR A 327 12.99 -13.92 -12.19
N HIS A 328 12.98 -12.93 -11.31
CA HIS A 328 13.37 -11.55 -11.58
C HIS A 328 14.44 -11.08 -10.58
N PRO A 329 15.64 -11.65 -10.63
CA PRO A 329 16.67 -11.36 -9.63
C PRO A 329 17.08 -9.88 -9.63
N ASN A 330 16.92 -9.16 -10.72
CA ASN A 330 17.22 -7.72 -10.84
C ASN A 330 15.98 -6.83 -10.83
N GLY A 331 14.80 -7.38 -10.50
CA GLY A 331 13.53 -6.67 -10.61
C GLY A 331 13.05 -6.58 -12.06
N TYR A 332 12.38 -5.49 -12.38
CA TYR A 332 11.94 -5.25 -13.76
C TYR A 332 13.12 -4.86 -14.65
N GLU A 333 13.16 -5.44 -15.84
CA GLU A 333 14.07 -5.01 -16.91
C GLU A 333 13.39 -3.83 -17.65
N GLU A 334 14.09 -2.69 -17.74
CA GLU A 334 13.67 -1.49 -18.47
C GLU A 334 14.59 -1.21 -19.65
#